data_737c6cfbe22a813fe02e35e4e788fff3
#
_entry.id   737c6cfbe22a813fe02e35e4e788fff3
#
_cell.length_a   1.000
_cell.length_b   1.000
_cell.length_c   1.000
_cell.angle_alpha   90.00
_cell.angle_beta   90.00
_cell.angle_gamma   90.00
#
_symmetry.space_group_name_H-M   'P 1'
#
loop_
_entity.id
_entity.type
_entity.pdbx_description
1 polymer ?
#
loop_
_entity_poly.entity_id
_entity_poly.type
_entity_poly.pdbx_seq_one_letter_code
_entity_poly.pdbx_strand_id
1 'polypeptide(L)'
;MKLYNVKCESGARAVILDDMILTKDMPTTAGSKMLGGYMSLFDAEAVVRLASAGYSVAGKAAVGEFGIDLLGESSVDGALVKDGKIVNAAAEIVLCGEALAAVTLDVNGSTRRAAAQAGLVSVKPTYGTVSRFGTVPAACSGECVSVSAKSAADCLAVLSAISGHDDKDGTSLSESECKSALEGGEIKKVAIVEELDELCDGDVKAKIDAAASSLSAAGVSVEKISLPLITSARAAWNILMTAELCNNVSRYDGVKYGYRAENFLGLDELYTKSRTEAFGKLLKTAIIYGSETLSTENYMKVYDKALRVRRVIVEMLNKVFSEYGALLMPAVSKMAYAADGVALDECFVENVFTAPASISGMPSVVCGGVSLLGAAFSEGKLLALAEKI
;
A
#
# COMPACT_ATOMS: atom_id res chain seq x y z
N MET A 1 -12.47 11.54 -12.10
CA MET A 1 -11.42 10.51 -12.41
C MET A 1 -12.05 9.38 -13.20
N LYS A 2 -11.28 8.69 -14.02
CA LYS A 2 -11.70 7.45 -14.69
C LYS A 2 -11.50 6.29 -13.71
N LEU A 3 -12.39 5.29 -13.76
CA LEU A 3 -12.22 4.05 -12.97
C LEU A 3 -11.02 3.24 -13.49
N TYR A 4 -10.88 3.16 -14.80
CA TYR A 4 -9.77 2.52 -15.50
C TYR A 4 -8.85 3.55 -16.17
N ASN A 5 -7.55 3.38 -16.03
CA ASN A 5 -6.60 3.98 -16.95
C ASN A 5 -6.63 3.23 -18.30
N VAL A 6 -6.64 1.89 -18.24
CA VAL A 6 -6.83 1.00 -19.39
C VAL A 6 -7.78 -0.12 -19.00
N LYS A 7 -8.77 -0.42 -19.85
CA LYS A 7 -9.67 -1.58 -19.69
C LYS A 7 -9.43 -2.57 -20.82
N CYS A 8 -9.30 -3.86 -20.45
CA CYS A 8 -9.14 -4.97 -21.39
C CYS A 8 -10.32 -5.93 -21.32
N GLU A 9 -10.55 -6.69 -22.38
CA GLU A 9 -11.41 -7.87 -22.33
C GLU A 9 -10.75 -8.95 -21.48
N SER A 10 -11.48 -9.56 -20.57
CA SER A 10 -10.91 -10.48 -19.60
C SER A 10 -11.84 -11.68 -19.36
N GLY A 11 -11.24 -12.81 -18.92
CA GLY A 11 -11.95 -14.04 -18.59
C GLY A 11 -12.46 -14.08 -17.15
N ALA A 12 -13.00 -15.22 -16.74
CA ALA A 12 -13.60 -15.43 -15.40
C ALA A 12 -12.63 -15.29 -14.22
N ARG A 13 -11.32 -15.50 -14.43
CA ARG A 13 -10.25 -15.31 -13.43
C ARG A 13 -9.47 -14.03 -13.68
N ALA A 14 -10.18 -12.93 -13.89
CA ALA A 14 -9.58 -11.65 -14.18
C ALA A 14 -9.13 -10.94 -12.90
N VAL A 15 -7.95 -10.33 -12.93
CA VAL A 15 -7.44 -9.43 -11.90
C VAL A 15 -7.26 -8.03 -12.47
N ILE A 16 -7.48 -7.01 -11.66
CA ILE A 16 -7.14 -5.64 -12.00
C ILE A 16 -5.79 -5.27 -11.40
N LEU A 17 -4.93 -4.64 -12.18
CA LEU A 17 -3.67 -4.07 -11.69
C LEU A 17 -3.87 -2.61 -11.33
N ASP A 18 -3.13 -2.07 -10.37
CA ASP A 18 -2.98 -0.62 -10.31
C ASP A 18 -1.99 -0.12 -11.38
N ASP A 19 -2.02 1.18 -11.65
CA ASP A 19 -1.17 1.78 -12.68
C ASP A 19 0.28 2.06 -12.22
N MET A 20 0.71 1.41 -11.15
CA MET A 20 2.11 1.35 -10.68
C MET A 20 2.81 0.06 -11.14
N ILE A 21 2.07 -0.93 -11.68
CA ILE A 21 2.61 -2.22 -12.10
C ILE A 21 2.80 -2.23 -13.62
N LEU A 22 4.02 -2.46 -14.07
CA LEU A 22 4.38 -2.40 -15.48
C LEU A 22 3.81 -3.57 -16.28
N THR A 23 3.31 -3.25 -17.46
CA THR A 23 2.89 -4.21 -18.49
C THR A 23 3.38 -3.72 -19.86
N LYS A 24 3.89 -4.63 -20.68
CA LYS A 24 4.41 -4.27 -22.02
C LYS A 24 3.33 -3.80 -23.01
N ASP A 25 2.10 -4.29 -22.82
CA ASP A 25 1.00 -4.07 -23.77
C ASP A 25 0.05 -2.93 -23.35
N MET A 26 0.27 -2.32 -22.17
CA MET A 26 -0.53 -1.22 -21.65
C MET A 26 0.34 -0.10 -21.11
N PRO A 27 -0.04 1.19 -21.29
CA PRO A 27 0.69 2.30 -20.69
C PRO A 27 0.67 2.21 -19.16
N THR A 28 1.70 2.79 -18.54
CA THR A 28 1.83 2.93 -17.09
C THR A 28 2.12 4.38 -16.75
N THR A 29 1.23 5.03 -16.00
CA THR A 29 1.35 6.46 -15.68
C THR A 29 1.71 6.75 -14.23
N ALA A 30 1.55 5.77 -13.33
CA ALA A 30 1.66 5.97 -11.88
C ALA A 30 0.79 7.15 -11.38
N GLY A 31 -0.36 7.40 -12.02
CA GLY A 31 -1.23 8.52 -11.70
C GLY A 31 -0.63 9.91 -11.98
N SER A 32 0.52 10.00 -12.64
CA SER A 32 1.29 11.21 -12.88
C SER A 32 1.30 11.61 -14.35
N LYS A 33 1.16 12.91 -14.64
CA LYS A 33 1.39 13.46 -15.98
C LYS A 33 2.82 13.17 -16.47
N MET A 34 3.77 13.04 -15.54
CA MET A 34 5.17 12.76 -15.87
C MET A 34 5.36 11.48 -16.70
N LEU A 35 4.59 10.44 -16.40
CA LEU A 35 4.65 9.16 -17.12
C LEU A 35 3.53 9.00 -18.16
N GLY A 36 2.85 10.08 -18.53
CA GLY A 36 1.81 10.05 -19.55
C GLY A 36 2.32 9.43 -20.85
N GLY A 37 1.66 8.34 -21.29
CA GLY A 37 2.02 7.61 -22.52
C GLY A 37 3.26 6.70 -22.39
N TYR A 38 3.82 6.50 -21.21
CA TYR A 38 4.95 5.57 -21.02
C TYR A 38 4.51 4.12 -21.24
N MET A 39 5.22 3.42 -22.11
CA MET A 39 5.06 1.98 -22.39
C MET A 39 6.28 1.22 -21.89
N SER A 40 6.07 0.20 -21.08
CA SER A 40 7.16 -0.67 -20.60
C SER A 40 7.63 -1.63 -21.70
N LEU A 41 8.90 -1.99 -21.67
CA LEU A 41 9.48 -3.01 -22.56
C LEU A 41 9.23 -4.44 -22.07
N PHE A 42 8.76 -4.61 -20.83
CA PHE A 42 8.56 -5.91 -20.18
C PHE A 42 7.39 -5.83 -19.19
N ASP A 43 6.90 -7.00 -18.83
CA ASP A 43 5.90 -7.17 -17.77
C ASP A 43 6.57 -7.28 -16.41
N ALA A 44 5.91 -6.78 -15.37
CA ALA A 44 6.30 -7.01 -13.99
C ALA A 44 6.27 -8.51 -13.66
N GLU A 45 7.14 -8.96 -12.76
CA GLU A 45 7.17 -10.37 -12.35
C GLU A 45 5.83 -10.88 -11.82
N ALA A 46 5.12 -10.04 -11.05
CA ALA A 46 3.77 -10.38 -10.60
C ALA A 46 2.81 -10.65 -11.77
N VAL A 47 2.90 -9.91 -12.88
CA VAL A 47 2.08 -10.11 -14.08
C VAL A 47 2.44 -11.42 -14.78
N VAL A 48 3.73 -11.72 -14.91
CA VAL A 48 4.22 -12.98 -15.50
C VAL A 48 3.71 -14.18 -14.71
N ARG A 49 3.77 -14.11 -13.39
CA ARG A 49 3.29 -15.18 -12.48
C ARG A 49 1.78 -15.33 -12.52
N LEU A 50 1.02 -14.23 -12.55
CA LEU A 50 -0.43 -14.27 -12.73
C LEU A 50 -0.81 -15.00 -14.01
N ALA A 51 -0.20 -14.66 -15.14
CA ALA A 51 -0.44 -15.32 -16.42
C ALA A 51 -0.10 -16.83 -16.36
N SER A 52 1.03 -17.17 -15.73
CA SER A 52 1.45 -18.57 -15.54
C SER A 52 0.48 -19.38 -14.68
N ALA A 53 -0.18 -18.73 -13.72
CA ALA A 53 -1.22 -19.34 -12.86
C ALA A 53 -2.63 -19.33 -13.49
N GLY A 54 -2.76 -18.87 -14.74
CA GLY A 54 -4.03 -18.86 -15.49
C GLY A 54 -4.96 -17.70 -15.12
N TYR A 55 -4.43 -16.59 -14.56
CA TYR A 55 -5.18 -15.35 -14.40
C TYR A 55 -5.03 -14.47 -15.65
N SER A 56 -6.09 -13.73 -15.98
CA SER A 56 -6.06 -12.68 -17.01
C SER A 56 -6.05 -11.30 -16.35
N VAL A 57 -5.50 -10.30 -17.03
CA VAL A 57 -5.51 -8.92 -16.57
C VAL A 57 -6.70 -8.17 -17.18
N ALA A 58 -7.62 -7.67 -16.33
CA ALA A 58 -8.78 -6.89 -16.75
C ALA A 58 -8.43 -5.45 -17.18
N GLY A 59 -7.20 -5.02 -16.92
CA GLY A 59 -6.72 -3.69 -17.21
C GLY A 59 -5.93 -3.08 -16.08
N LYS A 60 -5.80 -1.75 -16.09
CA LYS A 60 -5.17 -0.96 -15.04
C LYS A 60 -6.15 0.01 -14.43
N ALA A 61 -6.31 -0.07 -13.12
CA ALA A 61 -7.09 0.89 -12.34
C ALA A 61 -6.32 2.20 -12.21
N ALA A 62 -7.04 3.31 -12.21
CA ALA A 62 -6.45 4.59 -11.90
C ALA A 62 -5.93 4.62 -10.45
N VAL A 63 -4.80 5.28 -10.24
CA VAL A 63 -4.09 5.37 -8.94
C VAL A 63 -3.74 6.83 -8.66
N GLY A 64 -3.58 7.20 -7.41
CA GLY A 64 -3.01 8.48 -7.04
C GLY A 64 -1.55 8.59 -7.42
N GLU A 65 -1.05 9.81 -7.52
CA GLU A 65 0.30 10.06 -8.02
C GLU A 65 1.36 9.36 -7.15
N PHE A 66 2.04 8.37 -7.71
CA PHE A 66 2.99 7.45 -7.06
C PHE A 66 2.44 6.71 -5.82
N GLY A 67 1.12 6.58 -5.69
CA GLY A 67 0.48 5.79 -4.64
C GLY A 67 0.67 6.29 -3.21
N ILE A 68 1.02 7.56 -3.01
CA ILE A 68 1.34 8.12 -1.69
C ILE A 68 0.16 8.75 -0.96
N ASP A 69 -0.97 8.95 -1.65
CA ASP A 69 -2.17 9.62 -1.15
C ASP A 69 -3.11 8.70 -0.33
N LEU A 70 -4.30 9.17 -0.03
CA LEU A 70 -5.28 8.40 0.75
C LEU A 70 -5.86 7.22 -0.05
N LEU A 71 -6.53 7.53 -1.19
CA LEU A 71 -7.33 6.58 -1.97
C LEU A 71 -7.19 6.72 -3.49
N GLY A 72 -6.42 7.70 -3.98
CA GLY A 72 -6.24 8.00 -5.41
C GLY A 72 -6.60 9.44 -5.79
N GLU A 73 -6.84 10.31 -4.81
CA GLU A 73 -7.26 11.70 -5.01
C GLU A 73 -6.19 12.58 -5.66
N SER A 74 -4.92 12.22 -5.57
CA SER A 74 -3.81 12.99 -6.16
C SER A 74 -3.52 12.62 -7.62
N SER A 75 -4.30 11.70 -8.21
CA SER A 75 -4.18 11.32 -9.62
C SER A 75 -4.24 12.55 -10.55
N VAL A 76 -3.48 12.51 -11.65
CA VAL A 76 -3.55 13.52 -12.71
C VAL A 76 -4.97 13.70 -13.26
N ASP A 77 -5.79 12.66 -13.22
CA ASP A 77 -7.19 12.67 -13.62
C ASP A 77 -8.16 13.13 -12.50
N GLY A 78 -7.63 13.49 -11.33
CA GLY A 78 -8.39 13.89 -10.14
C GLY A 78 -8.98 12.73 -9.33
N ALA A 79 -9.66 13.04 -8.22
CA ALA A 79 -10.28 12.04 -7.34
C ALA A 79 -11.44 11.29 -8.00
N LEU A 80 -11.58 10.02 -7.73
CA LEU A 80 -12.80 9.26 -7.99
C LEU A 80 -13.80 9.52 -6.86
N VAL A 81 -14.93 10.11 -7.20
CA VAL A 81 -15.96 10.49 -6.21
C VAL A 81 -17.23 9.71 -6.47
N LYS A 82 -17.79 9.11 -5.42
CA LYS A 82 -19.05 8.40 -5.42
C LYS A 82 -19.85 8.85 -4.17
N ASP A 83 -21.06 9.30 -4.37
CA ASP A 83 -21.93 9.80 -3.31
C ASP A 83 -21.25 10.86 -2.41
N GLY A 84 -20.48 11.78 -3.00
CA GLY A 84 -19.75 12.84 -2.28
C GLY A 84 -18.51 12.37 -1.52
N LYS A 85 -18.11 11.10 -1.64
CA LYS A 85 -16.95 10.50 -0.95
C LYS A 85 -15.89 10.10 -1.95
N ILE A 86 -14.62 10.23 -1.56
CA ILE A 86 -13.51 9.69 -2.32
C ILE A 86 -13.52 8.17 -2.18
N VAL A 87 -13.38 7.47 -3.31
CA VAL A 87 -13.28 6.01 -3.38
C VAL A 87 -12.08 5.58 -4.21
N ASN A 88 -11.57 4.38 -3.97
CA ASN A 88 -10.44 3.84 -4.71
C ASN A 88 -10.91 3.07 -5.95
N ALA A 89 -10.28 3.32 -7.10
CA ALA A 89 -10.68 2.74 -8.36
C ALA A 89 -10.53 1.21 -8.40
N ALA A 90 -9.41 0.66 -7.91
CA ALA A 90 -9.19 -0.79 -7.88
C ALA A 90 -10.20 -1.50 -6.98
N ALA A 91 -10.51 -0.91 -5.81
CA ALA A 91 -11.52 -1.43 -4.90
C ALA A 91 -12.92 -1.43 -5.53
N GLU A 92 -13.33 -0.35 -6.21
CA GLU A 92 -14.63 -0.26 -6.89
C GLU A 92 -14.77 -1.30 -8.02
N ILE A 93 -13.70 -1.56 -8.80
CA ILE A 93 -13.70 -2.59 -9.86
C ILE A 93 -13.95 -3.98 -9.26
N VAL A 94 -13.31 -4.31 -8.13
CA VAL A 94 -13.53 -5.58 -7.43
C VAL A 94 -14.94 -5.66 -6.85
N LEU A 95 -15.44 -4.59 -6.23
CA LEU A 95 -16.80 -4.53 -5.69
C LEU A 95 -17.87 -4.76 -6.75
N CYS A 96 -17.72 -4.13 -7.93
CA CYS A 96 -18.63 -4.31 -9.05
C CYS A 96 -18.54 -5.70 -9.70
N GLY A 97 -17.55 -6.52 -9.33
CA GLY A 97 -17.37 -7.88 -9.88
C GLY A 97 -16.74 -7.89 -11.28
N GLU A 98 -16.16 -6.77 -11.72
CA GLU A 98 -15.45 -6.68 -13.01
C GLU A 98 -14.05 -7.34 -12.94
N ALA A 99 -13.53 -7.55 -11.71
CA ALA A 99 -12.34 -8.35 -11.43
C ALA A 99 -12.54 -9.17 -10.16
N LEU A 100 -11.91 -10.35 -10.10
CA LEU A 100 -11.88 -11.22 -8.92
C LEU A 100 -11.12 -10.57 -7.78
N ALA A 101 -9.98 -9.97 -8.11
CA ALA A 101 -9.09 -9.33 -7.16
C ALA A 101 -8.36 -8.14 -7.80
N ALA A 102 -7.84 -7.24 -6.96
CA ALA A 102 -6.91 -6.20 -7.33
C ALA A 102 -5.50 -6.58 -6.86
N VAL A 103 -4.51 -6.40 -7.74
CA VAL A 103 -3.07 -6.49 -7.42
C VAL A 103 -2.50 -5.09 -7.52
N THR A 104 -2.01 -4.57 -6.41
CA THR A 104 -1.67 -3.15 -6.24
C THR A 104 -0.33 -2.97 -5.53
N LEU A 105 0.35 -1.85 -5.75
CA LEU A 105 1.54 -1.49 -4.99
C LEU A 105 1.13 -0.66 -3.76
N ASP A 106 1.21 -1.27 -2.58
CA ASP A 106 0.95 -0.58 -1.31
C ASP A 106 2.20 0.21 -0.88
N VAL A 107 2.18 1.52 -1.07
CA VAL A 107 3.26 2.45 -0.71
C VAL A 107 3.00 3.08 0.65
N ASN A 108 1.87 3.79 0.80
CA ASN A 108 1.49 4.54 2.00
C ASN A 108 0.19 4.02 2.63
N GLY A 109 -0.22 2.79 2.30
CA GLY A 109 -1.41 2.15 2.86
C GLY A 109 -2.72 2.51 2.17
N SER A 110 -2.72 3.15 1.00
CA SER A 110 -3.95 3.47 0.25
C SER A 110 -4.77 2.23 -0.07
N THR A 111 -4.14 1.12 -0.43
CA THR A 111 -4.79 -0.17 -0.69
C THR A 111 -5.52 -0.71 0.53
N ARG A 112 -4.86 -0.69 1.70
CA ARG A 112 -5.44 -1.15 2.97
C ARG A 112 -6.59 -0.26 3.43
N ARG A 113 -6.44 1.07 3.31
CA ARG A 113 -7.53 2.03 3.59
C ARG A 113 -8.72 1.82 2.67
N ALA A 114 -8.45 1.64 1.36
CA ALA A 114 -9.48 1.36 0.38
C ALA A 114 -10.28 0.09 0.72
N ALA A 115 -9.59 -0.99 1.09
CA ALA A 115 -10.23 -2.24 1.48
C ALA A 115 -11.08 -2.07 2.73
N ALA A 116 -10.60 -1.34 3.76
CA ALA A 116 -11.36 -1.07 4.97
C ALA A 116 -12.67 -0.33 4.70
N GLN A 117 -12.62 0.70 3.86
CA GLN A 117 -13.80 1.49 3.51
C GLN A 117 -14.77 0.76 2.57
N ALA A 118 -14.23 -0.05 1.66
CA ALA A 118 -15.00 -0.82 0.70
C ALA A 118 -15.57 -2.14 1.26
N GLY A 119 -15.18 -2.55 2.46
CA GLY A 119 -15.55 -3.86 3.01
C GLY A 119 -14.90 -5.05 2.29
N LEU A 120 -13.75 -4.83 1.66
CA LEU A 120 -12.96 -5.88 1.03
C LEU A 120 -11.97 -6.47 2.04
N VAL A 121 -11.45 -7.66 1.69
CA VAL A 121 -10.25 -8.21 2.32
C VAL A 121 -9.04 -7.75 1.53
N SER A 122 -7.99 -7.29 2.22
CA SER A 122 -6.71 -6.91 1.61
C SER A 122 -5.55 -7.50 2.38
N VAL A 123 -4.55 -7.99 1.69
CA VAL A 123 -3.31 -8.49 2.27
C VAL A 123 -2.12 -7.72 1.71
N LYS A 124 -1.41 -7.00 2.59
CA LYS A 124 -0.05 -6.55 2.37
C LYS A 124 0.87 -7.64 2.92
N PRO A 125 1.63 -8.34 2.10
CA PRO A 125 2.47 -9.44 2.59
C PRO A 125 3.70 -8.95 3.35
N THR A 126 4.45 -9.87 3.91
CA THR A 126 5.82 -9.65 4.39
C THR A 126 6.65 -9.07 3.24
N TYR A 127 7.45 -8.07 3.54
CA TYR A 127 8.33 -7.43 2.56
C TYR A 127 9.27 -8.46 1.91
N GLY A 128 9.25 -8.50 0.58
CA GLY A 128 10.05 -9.43 -0.22
C GLY A 128 9.38 -10.78 -0.54
N THR A 129 8.18 -11.07 -0.03
CA THR A 129 7.40 -12.27 -0.39
C THR A 129 6.95 -12.24 -1.85
N VAL A 130 6.62 -11.08 -2.36
CA VAL A 130 6.29 -10.84 -3.78
C VAL A 130 7.35 -9.95 -4.38
N SER A 131 7.86 -10.33 -5.56
CA SER A 131 8.83 -9.53 -6.30
C SER A 131 8.27 -8.16 -6.67
N ARG A 132 9.09 -7.12 -6.49
CA ARG A 132 8.81 -5.74 -6.93
C ARG A 132 9.43 -5.42 -8.29
N PHE A 133 10.06 -6.41 -8.95
CA PHE A 133 10.58 -6.21 -10.30
C PHE A 133 9.45 -5.85 -11.26
N GLY A 134 9.59 -4.70 -11.91
CA GLY A 134 8.57 -4.17 -12.83
C GLY A 134 7.47 -3.36 -12.13
N THR A 135 7.70 -2.85 -10.92
CA THR A 135 6.86 -1.80 -10.32
C THR A 135 7.49 -0.43 -10.51
N VAL A 136 6.70 0.63 -10.51
CA VAL A 136 7.19 2.01 -10.48
C VAL A 136 7.61 2.33 -9.04
N PRO A 137 8.92 2.51 -8.75
CA PRO A 137 9.39 2.64 -7.39
C PRO A 137 9.01 4.00 -6.78
N ALA A 138 8.49 3.98 -5.57
CA ALA A 138 8.19 5.16 -4.76
C ALA A 138 8.97 5.14 -3.44
N ALA A 139 8.70 4.18 -2.54
CA ALA A 139 9.36 4.03 -1.25
C ALA A 139 9.87 2.59 -1.07
N CYS A 140 10.98 2.28 -1.74
CA CYS A 140 11.48 0.93 -1.96
C CYS A 140 11.70 0.10 -0.69
N SER A 141 11.95 0.72 0.47
CA SER A 141 12.22 0.00 1.72
C SER A 141 10.97 -0.47 2.46
N GLY A 142 9.77 -0.15 1.97
CA GLY A 142 8.52 -0.51 2.66
C GLY A 142 7.32 -0.78 1.76
N GLU A 143 7.40 -0.42 0.47
CA GLU A 143 6.34 -0.74 -0.49
C GLU A 143 6.26 -2.23 -0.79
N CYS A 144 5.05 -2.76 -0.94
CA CYS A 144 4.81 -4.17 -1.25
C CYS A 144 3.74 -4.32 -2.32
N VAL A 145 3.88 -5.32 -3.18
CA VAL A 145 2.78 -5.75 -4.05
C VAL A 145 1.75 -6.47 -3.17
N SER A 146 0.53 -5.94 -3.14
CA SER A 146 -0.56 -6.33 -2.25
C SER A 146 -1.75 -6.85 -3.06
N VAL A 147 -2.62 -7.62 -2.42
CA VAL A 147 -3.81 -8.19 -3.06
C VAL A 147 -5.05 -7.76 -2.26
N SER A 148 -6.11 -7.36 -2.98
CA SER A 148 -7.43 -7.10 -2.38
C SER A 148 -8.51 -7.86 -3.14
N ALA A 149 -9.42 -8.50 -2.43
CA ALA A 149 -10.52 -9.28 -3.00
C ALA A 149 -11.76 -9.25 -2.08
N LYS A 150 -12.85 -9.88 -2.51
CA LYS A 150 -14.08 -9.99 -1.67
C LYS A 150 -13.95 -10.98 -0.53
N SER A 151 -13.02 -11.95 -0.63
CA SER A 151 -12.81 -12.98 0.39
C SER A 151 -11.33 -13.20 0.72
N ALA A 152 -11.04 -13.71 1.92
CA ALA A 152 -9.69 -14.11 2.32
C ALA A 152 -9.15 -15.25 1.45
N ALA A 153 -10.01 -16.17 1.03
CA ALA A 153 -9.65 -17.27 0.14
C ALA A 153 -9.18 -16.78 -1.24
N ASP A 154 -9.88 -15.81 -1.85
CA ASP A 154 -9.46 -15.21 -3.12
C ASP A 154 -8.15 -14.41 -2.96
N CYS A 155 -7.98 -13.67 -1.86
CA CYS A 155 -6.73 -13.00 -1.54
C CYS A 155 -5.57 -14.00 -1.45
N LEU A 156 -5.74 -15.11 -0.73
CA LEU A 156 -4.72 -16.13 -0.58
C LEU A 156 -4.40 -16.81 -1.92
N ALA A 157 -5.40 -17.10 -2.73
CA ALA A 157 -5.21 -17.73 -4.04
C ALA A 157 -4.39 -16.84 -5.00
N VAL A 158 -4.72 -15.55 -5.06
CA VAL A 158 -3.99 -14.60 -5.92
C VAL A 158 -2.60 -14.30 -5.33
N LEU A 159 -2.47 -14.11 -4.02
CA LEU A 159 -1.17 -13.92 -3.35
C LEU A 159 -0.26 -15.13 -3.60
N SER A 160 -0.76 -16.34 -3.47
CA SER A 160 0.01 -17.57 -3.73
C SER A 160 0.50 -17.65 -5.18
N ALA A 161 -0.30 -17.16 -6.12
CA ALA A 161 0.09 -17.14 -7.53
C ALA A 161 1.25 -16.18 -7.83
N ILE A 162 1.37 -15.06 -7.10
CA ILE A 162 2.39 -14.03 -7.34
C ILE A 162 3.61 -14.11 -6.40
N SER A 163 3.52 -14.90 -5.30
CA SER A 163 4.59 -15.07 -4.33
C SER A 163 5.70 -16.00 -4.85
N GLY A 164 6.92 -15.79 -4.35
CA GLY A 164 8.07 -16.66 -4.63
C GLY A 164 9.33 -15.86 -4.91
N HIS A 165 10.47 -16.56 -4.93
CA HIS A 165 11.78 -15.96 -5.18
C HIS A 165 11.93 -15.43 -6.61
N ASP A 166 12.61 -14.27 -6.76
CA ASP A 166 12.93 -13.67 -8.04
C ASP A 166 14.35 -13.08 -8.01
N ASP A 167 15.25 -13.62 -8.78
CA ASP A 167 16.64 -13.16 -8.91
C ASP A 167 16.77 -11.71 -9.43
N LYS A 168 15.71 -11.16 -10.05
CA LYS A 168 15.67 -9.78 -10.56
C LYS A 168 15.36 -8.74 -9.48
N ASP A 169 14.88 -9.17 -8.31
CA ASP A 169 14.61 -8.30 -7.16
C ASP A 169 15.54 -8.66 -6.00
N GLY A 170 16.55 -7.84 -5.77
CA GLY A 170 17.53 -8.04 -4.68
C GLY A 170 16.93 -8.03 -3.26
N THR A 171 15.64 -7.72 -3.11
CA THR A 171 14.92 -7.79 -1.83
C THR A 171 14.02 -9.01 -1.72
N SER A 172 13.95 -9.84 -2.78
CA SER A 172 13.14 -11.03 -2.82
C SER A 172 13.63 -12.07 -1.79
N LEU A 173 12.69 -12.63 -1.03
CA LEU A 173 12.96 -13.68 -0.06
C LEU A 173 13.22 -15.02 -0.76
N SER A 174 13.76 -16.00 -0.02
CA SER A 174 13.93 -17.35 -0.53
C SER A 174 12.58 -18.02 -0.80
N GLU A 175 12.57 -18.98 -1.71
CA GLU A 175 11.37 -19.75 -2.06
C GLU A 175 10.75 -20.45 -0.85
N SER A 176 11.57 -20.90 0.11
CA SER A 176 11.10 -21.53 1.36
C SER A 176 10.41 -20.54 2.29
N GLU A 177 10.93 -19.32 2.41
CA GLU A 177 10.30 -18.25 3.21
C GLU A 177 8.99 -17.79 2.60
N CYS A 178 8.95 -17.61 1.27
CA CYS A 178 7.72 -17.26 0.57
C CYS A 178 6.62 -18.32 0.75
N LYS A 179 6.97 -19.62 0.72
CA LYS A 179 6.02 -20.70 1.00
C LYS A 179 5.54 -20.71 2.44
N SER A 180 6.47 -20.53 3.40
CA SER A 180 6.14 -20.48 4.83
C SER A 180 5.16 -19.33 5.15
N ALA A 181 5.30 -18.18 4.47
CA ALA A 181 4.39 -17.06 4.63
C ALA A 181 2.92 -17.38 4.31
N LEU A 182 2.69 -18.30 3.37
CA LEU A 182 1.37 -18.70 2.91
C LEU A 182 0.75 -19.86 3.71
N GLU A 183 1.54 -20.49 4.58
CA GLU A 183 1.05 -21.59 5.41
C GLU A 183 -0.04 -21.11 6.36
N GLY A 184 -1.17 -21.82 6.35
CA GLY A 184 -2.24 -21.60 7.30
C GLY A 184 -1.84 -21.99 8.72
N GLY A 185 -2.68 -21.66 9.67
CA GLY A 185 -2.49 -22.02 11.07
C GLY A 185 -3.44 -21.25 11.98
N GLU A 186 -3.50 -21.66 13.23
CA GLU A 186 -4.42 -21.08 14.19
C GLU A 186 -3.73 -19.96 14.99
N ILE A 187 -4.38 -18.80 15.09
CA ILE A 187 -4.03 -17.74 16.03
C ILE A 187 -5.01 -17.83 17.20
N LYS A 188 -4.47 -18.00 18.41
CA LYS A 188 -5.26 -18.20 19.65
C LYS A 188 -5.34 -16.96 20.53
N LYS A 189 -4.44 -16.01 20.34
CA LYS A 189 -4.36 -14.80 21.18
C LYS A 189 -4.10 -13.57 20.30
N VAL A 190 -4.94 -12.55 20.46
CA VAL A 190 -4.89 -11.28 19.71
C VAL A 190 -4.88 -10.13 20.72
N ALA A 191 -4.15 -9.08 20.42
CA ALA A 191 -4.15 -7.86 21.23
C ALA A 191 -4.74 -6.68 20.46
N ILE A 192 -5.55 -5.85 21.13
CA ILE A 192 -6.02 -4.54 20.66
C ILE A 192 -5.05 -3.48 21.17
N VAL A 193 -4.61 -2.58 20.29
CA VAL A 193 -3.68 -1.50 20.60
C VAL A 193 -4.46 -0.26 21.02
N GLU A 194 -4.43 0.10 22.30
CA GLU A 194 -5.23 1.19 22.88
C GLU A 194 -4.92 2.54 22.23
N GLU A 195 -3.67 2.87 21.99
CA GLU A 195 -3.23 4.16 21.44
C GLU A 195 -3.74 4.41 20.00
N LEU A 196 -3.98 3.36 19.23
CA LEU A 196 -4.54 3.48 17.88
C LEU A 196 -6.08 3.51 17.92
N ASP A 197 -6.69 2.75 18.82
CA ASP A 197 -8.14 2.75 19.03
C ASP A 197 -8.66 4.16 19.43
N GLU A 198 -7.90 4.89 20.24
CA GLU A 198 -8.23 6.24 20.64
C GLU A 198 -8.27 7.27 19.50
N LEU A 199 -7.53 7.02 18.40
CA LEU A 199 -7.37 7.94 17.26
C LEU A 199 -8.49 7.85 16.22
N CYS A 200 -9.42 6.91 16.34
CA CYS A 200 -10.48 6.71 15.37
C CYS A 200 -11.87 7.14 15.88
N ASP A 201 -12.80 7.35 14.96
CA ASP A 201 -14.17 7.72 15.26
C ASP A 201 -15.01 6.56 15.84
N GLY A 202 -16.25 6.86 16.23
CA GLY A 202 -17.15 5.87 16.83
C GLY A 202 -17.50 4.71 15.92
N ASP A 203 -17.61 4.96 14.62
CA ASP A 203 -17.96 3.91 13.64
C ASP A 203 -16.82 2.89 13.47
N VAL A 204 -15.56 3.36 13.47
CA VAL A 204 -14.39 2.49 13.42
C VAL A 204 -14.22 1.73 14.73
N LYS A 205 -14.41 2.40 15.89
CA LYS A 205 -14.40 1.73 17.20
C LYS A 205 -15.42 0.60 17.28
N ALA A 206 -16.64 0.84 16.80
CA ALA A 206 -17.67 -0.19 16.75
C ALA A 206 -17.27 -1.41 15.90
N LYS A 207 -16.48 -1.20 14.82
CA LYS A 207 -15.92 -2.30 14.01
C LYS A 207 -14.84 -3.09 14.76
N ILE A 208 -13.98 -2.42 15.52
CA ILE A 208 -12.99 -3.07 16.39
C ILE A 208 -13.69 -3.94 17.44
N ASP A 209 -14.73 -3.40 18.10
CA ASP A 209 -15.49 -4.12 19.13
C ASP A 209 -16.25 -5.32 18.53
N ALA A 210 -16.82 -5.16 17.33
CA ALA A 210 -17.49 -6.26 16.61
C ALA A 210 -16.49 -7.35 16.23
N ALA A 211 -15.32 -7.01 15.68
CA ALA A 211 -14.28 -7.95 15.35
C ALA A 211 -13.75 -8.67 16.59
N ALA A 212 -13.51 -7.97 17.69
CA ALA A 212 -13.09 -8.56 18.96
C ALA A 212 -14.13 -9.55 19.50
N SER A 213 -15.43 -9.22 19.39
CA SER A 213 -16.53 -10.09 19.80
C SER A 213 -16.61 -11.35 18.93
N SER A 214 -16.48 -11.22 17.61
CA SER A 214 -16.45 -12.36 16.65
C SER A 214 -15.29 -13.29 16.94
N LEU A 215 -14.08 -12.73 17.14
CA LEU A 215 -12.88 -13.52 17.47
C LEU A 215 -13.04 -14.26 18.81
N SER A 216 -13.59 -13.59 19.83
CA SER A 216 -13.85 -14.22 21.13
C SER A 216 -14.87 -15.34 21.03
N ALA A 217 -15.94 -15.17 20.24
CA ALA A 217 -16.93 -16.22 19.98
C ALA A 217 -16.32 -17.41 19.21
N ALA A 218 -15.28 -17.16 18.39
CA ALA A 218 -14.52 -18.19 17.70
C ALA A 218 -13.40 -18.82 18.56
N GLY A 219 -13.36 -18.53 19.87
CA GLY A 219 -12.41 -19.11 20.83
C GLY A 219 -11.02 -18.47 20.83
N VAL A 220 -10.86 -17.28 20.24
CA VAL A 220 -9.62 -16.51 20.27
C VAL A 220 -9.62 -15.60 21.50
N SER A 221 -8.56 -15.62 22.31
CA SER A 221 -8.39 -14.67 23.42
C SER A 221 -8.08 -13.29 22.89
N VAL A 222 -8.85 -12.28 23.29
CA VAL A 222 -8.65 -10.88 22.88
C VAL A 222 -8.36 -10.04 24.13
N GLU A 223 -7.24 -9.33 24.13
CA GLU A 223 -6.78 -8.50 25.25
C GLU A 223 -6.45 -7.08 24.75
N LYS A 224 -6.61 -6.07 25.59
CA LYS A 224 -6.14 -4.71 25.31
C LYS A 224 -4.71 -4.55 25.86
N ILE A 225 -3.85 -3.93 25.08
CA ILE A 225 -2.47 -3.64 25.46
C ILE A 225 -2.09 -2.20 25.12
N SER A 226 -1.20 -1.64 25.90
CA SER A 226 -0.62 -0.32 25.62
C SER A 226 0.74 -0.48 24.90
N LEU A 227 0.88 0.20 23.75
CA LEU A 227 2.08 0.26 22.93
C LEU A 227 2.38 1.71 22.52
N PRO A 228 2.75 2.61 23.44
CA PRO A 228 2.82 4.05 23.19
C PRO A 228 3.79 4.44 22.08
N LEU A 229 4.81 3.63 21.79
CA LEU A 229 5.75 3.89 20.70
C LEU A 229 5.19 3.57 19.31
N ILE A 230 4.06 2.86 19.19
CA ILE A 230 3.52 2.46 17.89
C ILE A 230 3.13 3.66 17.02
N THR A 231 2.63 4.73 17.64
CA THR A 231 2.27 5.97 16.95
C THR A 231 3.48 6.70 16.35
N SER A 232 4.68 6.46 16.88
CA SER A 232 5.94 7.00 16.35
C SER A 232 6.29 6.40 14.98
N ALA A 233 5.69 5.25 14.62
CA ALA A 233 5.84 4.64 13.30
C ALA A 233 5.42 5.61 12.18
N ARG A 234 4.36 6.42 12.40
CA ARG A 234 3.90 7.44 11.46
C ARG A 234 5.00 8.44 11.10
N ALA A 235 5.58 9.09 12.09
CA ALA A 235 6.60 10.12 11.86
C ALA A 235 7.84 9.51 11.19
N ALA A 236 8.31 8.36 11.67
CA ALA A 236 9.46 7.68 11.10
C ALA A 236 9.19 7.23 9.65
N TRP A 237 8.00 6.68 9.37
CA TRP A 237 7.62 6.27 8.01
C TRP A 237 7.54 7.47 7.06
N ASN A 238 6.89 8.57 7.45
CA ASN A 238 6.81 9.77 6.63
C ASN A 238 8.19 10.31 6.25
N ILE A 239 9.13 10.31 7.18
CA ILE A 239 10.52 10.74 6.94
C ILE A 239 11.20 9.80 5.92
N LEU A 240 11.14 8.50 6.13
CA LEU A 240 11.80 7.51 5.26
C LEU A 240 11.15 7.48 3.88
N MET A 241 9.83 7.43 3.81
CA MET A 241 9.07 7.39 2.57
C MET A 241 9.33 8.63 1.70
N THR A 242 9.28 9.83 2.27
CA THR A 242 9.50 11.07 1.50
C THR A 242 10.95 11.20 1.05
N ALA A 243 11.92 10.76 1.85
CA ALA A 243 13.33 10.73 1.48
C ALA A 243 13.59 9.79 0.29
N GLU A 244 13.07 8.57 0.34
CA GLU A 244 13.20 7.61 -0.74
C GLU A 244 12.43 8.05 -2.00
N LEU A 245 11.23 8.57 -1.84
CA LEU A 245 10.42 9.11 -2.93
C LEU A 245 11.15 10.24 -3.65
N CYS A 246 11.70 11.22 -2.90
CA CYS A 246 12.49 12.33 -3.45
C CYS A 246 13.65 11.80 -4.32
N ASN A 247 14.37 10.80 -3.84
CA ASN A 247 15.45 10.17 -4.57
C ASN A 247 14.95 9.39 -5.80
N ASN A 248 13.89 8.59 -5.66
CA ASN A 248 13.36 7.77 -6.76
C ASN A 248 12.78 8.62 -7.90
N VAL A 249 12.04 9.70 -7.60
CA VAL A 249 11.46 10.56 -8.63
C VAL A 249 12.46 11.55 -9.23
N SER A 250 13.70 11.62 -8.72
CA SER A 250 14.75 12.46 -9.29
C SER A 250 15.14 12.07 -10.72
N ARG A 251 14.90 10.80 -11.11
CA ARG A 251 15.13 10.28 -12.47
C ARG A 251 14.18 10.84 -13.53
N TYR A 252 13.06 11.41 -13.13
CA TYR A 252 12.05 11.97 -14.04
C TYR A 252 12.37 13.45 -14.31
N ASP A 253 13.10 13.70 -15.37
CA ASP A 253 13.68 14.99 -15.72
C ASP A 253 13.11 15.62 -17.01
N GLY A 254 12.27 14.87 -17.73
CA GLY A 254 11.70 15.31 -19.01
C GLY A 254 12.69 15.27 -20.19
N VAL A 255 13.85 14.63 -20.02
CA VAL A 255 14.89 14.52 -21.08
C VAL A 255 14.88 13.16 -21.74
N LYS A 256 14.95 12.08 -20.99
CA LYS A 256 15.08 10.73 -21.49
C LYS A 256 13.74 10.11 -21.86
N TYR A 257 12.71 10.37 -21.05
CA TYR A 257 11.35 9.86 -21.21
C TYR A 257 10.38 10.68 -20.35
N GLY A 258 9.09 10.44 -20.53
CA GLY A 258 8.05 11.10 -19.78
C GLY A 258 7.69 12.48 -20.32
N TYR A 259 6.92 13.24 -19.53
CA TYR A 259 6.50 14.58 -19.91
C TYR A 259 7.69 15.53 -20.06
N ARG A 260 7.70 16.28 -21.16
CA ARG A 260 8.69 17.30 -21.47
C ARG A 260 7.98 18.63 -21.71
N ALA A 261 8.41 19.68 -21.02
CA ALA A 261 7.91 21.02 -21.26
C ALA A 261 8.26 21.50 -22.67
N GLU A 262 7.35 22.24 -23.31
CA GLU A 262 7.52 22.66 -24.72
C GLU A 262 8.40 23.91 -24.86
N ASN A 263 8.28 24.86 -23.94
CA ASN A 263 8.92 26.17 -24.04
C ASN A 263 9.99 26.34 -22.95
N PHE A 264 11.27 26.21 -23.29
CA PHE A 264 12.40 26.40 -22.39
C PHE A 264 13.62 27.00 -23.11
N LEU A 265 14.44 27.77 -22.39
CA LEU A 265 15.63 28.45 -22.94
C LEU A 265 16.94 27.70 -22.64
N GLY A 266 16.92 26.61 -21.90
CA GLY A 266 18.10 25.86 -21.54
C GLY A 266 17.77 24.64 -20.68
N LEU A 267 18.79 23.85 -20.33
CA LEU A 267 18.60 22.58 -19.63
C LEU A 267 17.98 22.76 -18.24
N ASP A 268 18.42 23.76 -17.48
CA ASP A 268 17.89 24.04 -16.14
C ASP A 268 16.40 24.41 -16.18
N GLU A 269 16.03 25.22 -17.16
CA GLU A 269 14.63 25.60 -17.35
C GLU A 269 13.78 24.41 -17.83
N LEU A 270 14.33 23.54 -18.70
CA LEU A 270 13.67 22.30 -19.12
C LEU A 270 13.35 21.42 -17.91
N TYR A 271 14.33 21.16 -17.03
CA TYR A 271 14.13 20.35 -15.83
C TYR A 271 13.08 20.97 -14.92
N THR A 272 13.23 22.26 -14.62
CA THR A 272 12.33 22.97 -13.71
C THR A 272 10.90 22.98 -14.23
N LYS A 273 10.69 23.35 -15.50
CA LYS A 273 9.36 23.41 -16.10
C LYS A 273 8.73 22.02 -16.22
N SER A 274 9.46 21.02 -16.73
CA SER A 274 8.92 19.68 -16.90
C SER A 274 8.43 19.10 -15.57
N ARG A 275 9.21 19.21 -14.50
CA ARG A 275 8.82 18.76 -13.17
C ARG A 275 7.71 19.61 -12.54
N THR A 276 7.74 20.93 -12.75
CA THR A 276 6.71 21.84 -12.23
C THR A 276 5.34 21.59 -12.85
N GLU A 277 5.30 21.30 -14.15
CA GLU A 277 4.05 21.10 -14.89
C GLU A 277 3.51 19.67 -14.76
N ALA A 278 4.39 18.69 -14.53
CA ALA A 278 4.02 17.28 -14.52
C ALA A 278 3.72 16.72 -13.15
N PHE A 279 4.35 17.21 -12.08
CA PHE A 279 4.12 16.72 -10.72
C PHE A 279 3.00 17.48 -10.02
N GLY A 280 2.14 16.72 -9.33
CA GLY A 280 1.06 17.24 -8.51
C GLY A 280 1.56 17.91 -7.21
N LYS A 281 0.67 18.58 -6.51
CA LYS A 281 1.00 19.33 -5.29
C LYS A 281 1.50 18.42 -4.16
N LEU A 282 0.83 17.30 -3.91
CA LEU A 282 1.19 16.36 -2.86
C LEU A 282 2.61 15.81 -3.08
N LEU A 283 2.91 15.35 -4.31
CA LEU A 283 4.23 14.83 -4.66
C LEU A 283 5.31 15.90 -4.50
N LYS A 284 5.08 17.13 -4.93
CA LYS A 284 6.03 18.25 -4.73
C LYS A 284 6.29 18.51 -3.25
N THR A 285 5.25 18.46 -2.43
CA THR A 285 5.37 18.60 -0.97
C THR A 285 6.26 17.47 -0.41
N ALA A 286 5.99 16.22 -0.80
CA ALA A 286 6.80 15.07 -0.38
C ALA A 286 8.27 15.19 -0.84
N ILE A 287 8.52 15.68 -2.06
CA ILE A 287 9.88 15.92 -2.58
C ILE A 287 10.62 16.97 -1.72
N ILE A 288 9.95 18.06 -1.35
CA ILE A 288 10.55 19.12 -0.49
C ILE A 288 10.91 18.53 0.88
N TYR A 289 10.00 17.81 1.53
CA TYR A 289 10.28 17.16 2.81
C TYR A 289 11.42 16.13 2.71
N GLY A 290 11.43 15.31 1.65
CA GLY A 290 12.49 14.33 1.42
C GLY A 290 13.85 14.99 1.16
N SER A 291 13.89 16.04 0.37
CA SER A 291 15.11 16.81 0.08
C SER A 291 15.69 17.44 1.35
N GLU A 292 14.84 18.07 2.16
CA GLU A 292 15.24 18.65 3.44
C GLU A 292 15.75 17.59 4.42
N THR A 293 15.07 16.46 4.50
CA THR A 293 15.47 15.30 5.33
C THR A 293 16.85 14.77 4.95
N LEU A 294 17.16 14.72 3.66
CA LEU A 294 18.44 14.22 3.13
C LEU A 294 19.55 15.29 3.08
N SER A 295 19.26 16.53 3.46
CA SER A 295 20.27 17.60 3.52
C SER A 295 21.39 17.23 4.49
N THR A 296 22.60 17.74 4.24
CA THR A 296 23.78 17.49 5.08
C THR A 296 23.53 17.85 6.56
N GLU A 297 22.74 18.90 6.79
CA GLU A 297 22.40 19.37 8.14
C GLU A 297 21.45 18.43 8.86
N ASN A 298 20.47 17.84 8.15
CA ASN A 298 19.39 17.06 8.75
C ASN A 298 19.60 15.55 8.65
N TYR A 299 20.50 15.05 7.82
CA TYR A 299 20.69 13.63 7.59
C TYR A 299 20.83 12.83 8.91
N MET A 300 21.78 13.23 9.76
CA MET A 300 22.00 12.55 11.04
C MET A 300 20.93 12.84 12.10
N LYS A 301 20.33 14.04 12.04
CA LYS A 301 19.33 14.49 13.02
C LYS A 301 17.93 13.93 12.76
N VAL A 302 17.58 13.71 11.50
CA VAL A 302 16.23 13.37 11.06
C VAL A 302 16.21 11.99 10.40
N TYR A 303 16.93 11.79 9.28
CA TYR A 303 16.88 10.53 8.52
C TYR A 303 17.44 9.35 9.31
N ASP A 304 18.66 9.46 9.82
CA ASP A 304 19.28 8.40 10.63
C ASP A 304 18.49 8.13 11.91
N LYS A 305 17.92 9.16 12.53
CA LYS A 305 17.03 8.97 13.69
C LYS A 305 15.78 8.18 13.32
N ALA A 306 15.17 8.41 12.15
CA ALA A 306 14.02 7.63 11.69
C ALA A 306 14.38 6.16 11.45
N LEU A 307 15.57 5.86 10.93
CA LEU A 307 16.07 4.46 10.80
C LEU A 307 16.23 3.79 12.18
N ARG A 308 16.71 4.51 13.19
CA ARG A 308 16.78 3.97 14.56
C ARG A 308 15.41 3.74 15.17
N VAL A 309 14.46 4.66 14.96
CA VAL A 309 13.06 4.47 15.40
C VAL A 309 12.45 3.26 14.70
N ARG A 310 12.68 3.06 13.39
CA ARG A 310 12.28 1.84 12.65
C ARG A 310 12.73 0.58 13.39
N ARG A 311 14.01 0.51 13.78
CA ARG A 311 14.54 -0.63 14.52
C ARG A 311 13.83 -0.86 15.85
N VAL A 312 13.61 0.21 16.63
CA VAL A 312 12.91 0.12 17.92
C VAL A 312 11.46 -0.38 17.74
N ILE A 313 10.76 0.09 16.71
CA ILE A 313 9.40 -0.38 16.36
C ILE A 313 9.44 -1.88 16.03
N VAL A 314 10.39 -2.34 15.20
CA VAL A 314 10.51 -3.77 14.84
C VAL A 314 10.80 -4.62 16.09
N GLU A 315 11.71 -4.20 16.95
CA GLU A 315 12.04 -4.91 18.20
C GLU A 315 10.83 -4.98 19.14
N MET A 316 10.08 -3.88 19.27
CA MET A 316 8.83 -3.82 20.05
C MET A 316 7.78 -4.80 19.49
N LEU A 317 7.54 -4.78 18.16
CA LEU A 317 6.57 -5.67 17.52
C LEU A 317 6.98 -7.14 17.66
N ASN A 318 8.25 -7.48 17.47
CA ASN A 318 8.75 -8.84 17.65
C ASN A 318 8.53 -9.35 19.09
N LYS A 319 8.70 -8.47 20.09
CA LYS A 319 8.40 -8.82 21.48
C LYS A 319 6.90 -9.07 21.68
N VAL A 320 6.04 -8.26 21.09
CA VAL A 320 4.57 -8.46 21.16
C VAL A 320 4.19 -9.79 20.49
N PHE A 321 4.73 -10.09 19.32
CA PHE A 321 4.42 -11.33 18.59
C PHE A 321 5.06 -12.59 19.20
N SER A 322 5.91 -12.48 20.22
CA SER A 322 6.28 -13.63 21.02
C SER A 322 5.17 -14.11 21.97
N GLU A 323 4.17 -13.27 22.22
CA GLU A 323 3.03 -13.54 23.11
C GLU A 323 1.70 -13.60 22.36
N TYR A 324 1.51 -12.73 21.36
CA TYR A 324 0.27 -12.59 20.59
C TYR A 324 0.49 -13.03 19.14
N GLY A 325 -0.49 -13.70 18.56
CA GLY A 325 -0.43 -14.10 17.16
C GLY A 325 -0.74 -12.96 16.18
N ALA A 326 -1.50 -11.95 16.62
CA ALA A 326 -1.81 -10.77 15.83
C ALA A 326 -2.14 -9.56 16.73
N LEU A 327 -1.99 -8.35 16.16
CA LEU A 327 -2.57 -7.11 16.67
C LEU A 327 -3.83 -6.79 15.87
N LEU A 328 -4.93 -6.53 16.55
CA LEU A 328 -6.17 -5.99 16.00
C LEU A 328 -6.14 -4.47 16.16
N MET A 329 -6.21 -3.75 15.06
CA MET A 329 -6.05 -2.30 15.02
C MET A 329 -7.05 -1.66 14.06
N PRO A 330 -7.34 -0.35 14.18
CA PRO A 330 -7.98 0.40 13.11
C PRO A 330 -7.14 0.33 11.82
N ALA A 331 -7.82 0.31 10.67
CA ALA A 331 -7.16 0.49 9.36
C ALA A 331 -7.25 1.94 8.87
N VAL A 332 -8.19 2.71 9.43
CA VAL A 332 -8.55 4.10 9.08
C VAL A 332 -9.05 4.83 10.32
N SER A 333 -9.00 6.16 10.33
CA SER A 333 -9.63 6.96 11.40
C SER A 333 -11.15 7.04 11.25
N LYS A 334 -11.65 6.99 10.00
CA LYS A 334 -13.06 7.12 9.62
C LYS A 334 -13.38 6.28 8.39
N MET A 335 -14.61 5.81 8.30
CA MET A 335 -15.05 4.91 7.22
C MET A 335 -15.26 5.58 5.86
N ALA A 336 -15.13 6.89 5.77
CA ALA A 336 -15.25 7.62 4.52
C ALA A 336 -14.54 8.98 4.59
N TYR A 337 -14.00 9.43 3.46
CA TYR A 337 -13.44 10.78 3.30
C TYR A 337 -14.32 11.58 2.35
N ALA A 338 -14.83 12.73 2.82
CA ALA A 338 -15.61 13.64 1.98
C ALA A 338 -14.73 14.24 0.88
N ALA A 339 -15.25 14.32 -0.35
CA ALA A 339 -14.46 14.77 -1.49
C ALA A 339 -14.04 16.25 -1.43
N ASP A 340 -14.78 17.07 -0.68
CA ASP A 340 -14.59 18.51 -0.50
C ASP A 340 -13.93 18.91 0.82
N GLY A 341 -13.43 17.95 1.59
CA GLY A 341 -12.89 18.22 2.93
C GLY A 341 -11.54 17.58 3.24
N VAL A 342 -10.88 16.92 2.28
CA VAL A 342 -9.60 16.26 2.51
C VAL A 342 -8.45 17.27 2.40
N ALA A 343 -7.65 17.37 3.45
CA ALA A 343 -6.43 18.18 3.42
C ALA A 343 -5.37 17.53 2.52
N LEU A 344 -4.52 18.36 1.90
CA LEU A 344 -3.48 17.87 0.99
C LEU A 344 -2.54 16.85 1.64
N ASP A 345 -2.28 17.01 2.93
CA ASP A 345 -1.36 16.22 3.72
C ASP A 345 -2.08 15.20 4.63
N GLU A 346 -3.39 15.02 4.50
CA GLU A 346 -4.21 14.09 5.30
C GLU A 346 -3.61 12.67 5.29
N CYS A 347 -3.05 12.23 4.15
CA CYS A 347 -2.43 10.91 4.02
C CYS A 347 -1.23 10.72 4.96
N PHE A 348 -0.51 11.78 5.32
CA PHE A 348 0.62 11.74 6.28
C PHE A 348 0.16 11.71 7.75
N VAL A 349 -1.09 12.04 8.01
CA VAL A 349 -1.73 11.90 9.32
C VAL A 349 -2.36 10.51 9.43
N GLU A 350 -3.15 10.15 8.43
CA GLU A 350 -3.95 8.93 8.38
C GLU A 350 -3.10 7.65 8.34
N ASN A 351 -1.88 7.73 7.85
CA ASN A 351 -1.00 6.58 7.80
C ASN A 351 -0.49 6.11 9.19
N VAL A 352 -0.93 6.74 10.29
CA VAL A 352 -0.67 6.23 11.66
C VAL A 352 -1.16 4.79 11.82
N PHE A 353 -2.21 4.39 11.13
CA PHE A 353 -2.77 3.04 11.16
C PHE A 353 -2.06 2.06 10.24
N THR A 354 -1.43 2.54 9.17
CA THR A 354 -0.78 1.70 8.14
C THR A 354 0.75 1.68 8.25
N ALA A 355 1.36 2.72 8.83
CA ALA A 355 2.80 2.84 8.98
C ALA A 355 3.45 1.71 9.80
N PRO A 356 2.86 1.15 10.86
CA PRO A 356 3.48 0.05 11.59
C PRO A 356 3.84 -1.15 10.69
N ALA A 357 2.93 -1.54 9.77
CA ALA A 357 3.19 -2.62 8.82
C ALA A 357 4.19 -2.22 7.71
N SER A 358 4.14 -0.96 7.23
CA SER A 358 5.03 -0.48 6.18
C SER A 358 6.47 -0.36 6.67
N ILE A 359 6.68 0.27 7.84
CA ILE A 359 8.03 0.51 8.38
C ILE A 359 8.70 -0.77 8.91
N SER A 360 7.92 -1.73 9.41
CA SER A 360 8.44 -3.00 9.91
C SER A 360 8.66 -4.05 8.81
N GLY A 361 7.99 -3.91 7.67
CA GLY A 361 7.95 -4.93 6.63
C GLY A 361 7.07 -6.14 6.98
N MET A 362 6.35 -6.11 8.10
CA MET A 362 5.50 -7.20 8.56
C MET A 362 4.17 -7.25 7.78
N PRO A 363 3.52 -8.43 7.69
CA PRO A 363 2.28 -8.58 6.95
C PRO A 363 1.11 -7.93 7.70
N SER A 364 0.17 -7.38 6.92
CA SER A 364 -1.08 -6.82 7.43
C SER A 364 -2.24 -7.29 6.58
N VAL A 365 -3.30 -7.78 7.23
CA VAL A 365 -4.56 -8.16 6.58
C VAL A 365 -5.67 -7.22 7.07
N VAL A 366 -6.38 -6.63 6.13
CA VAL A 366 -7.58 -5.82 6.41
C VAL A 366 -8.81 -6.64 6.09
N CYS A 367 -9.78 -6.67 6.99
CA CYS A 367 -11.07 -7.32 6.81
C CYS A 367 -12.10 -6.67 7.74
N GLY A 368 -13.38 -6.69 7.38
CA GLY A 368 -14.45 -6.12 8.23
C GLY A 368 -14.28 -4.64 8.58
N GLY A 369 -13.37 -3.91 7.92
CA GLY A 369 -13.03 -2.52 8.22
C GLY A 369 -11.94 -2.33 9.28
N VAL A 370 -11.31 -3.42 9.75
CA VAL A 370 -10.22 -3.42 10.74
C VAL A 370 -8.95 -4.01 10.14
N SER A 371 -7.81 -3.82 10.78
CA SER A 371 -6.50 -4.34 10.37
C SER A 371 -5.96 -5.36 11.37
N LEU A 372 -5.48 -6.48 10.86
CA LEU A 372 -4.71 -7.49 11.58
C LEU A 372 -3.24 -7.34 11.18
N LEU A 373 -2.36 -7.01 12.11
CA LEU A 373 -0.90 -6.99 11.92
C LEU A 373 -0.31 -8.23 12.58
N GLY A 374 0.56 -8.96 11.90
CA GLY A 374 1.21 -10.16 12.44
C GLY A 374 2.72 -10.16 12.31
N ALA A 375 3.36 -11.17 12.89
CA ALA A 375 4.78 -11.41 12.69
C ALA A 375 5.10 -11.67 11.21
N ALA A 376 6.34 -11.46 10.80
CA ALA A 376 6.79 -11.83 9.46
C ALA A 376 6.44 -13.31 9.15
N PHE A 377 6.03 -13.58 7.92
CA PHE A 377 5.64 -14.91 7.44
C PHE A 377 4.35 -15.47 8.08
N SER A 378 3.40 -14.61 8.43
CA SER A 378 2.12 -15.04 9.02
C SER A 378 0.90 -14.74 8.14
N GLU A 379 1.06 -14.46 6.87
CA GLU A 379 0.00 -14.09 5.92
C GLU A 379 -1.13 -15.11 5.90
N GLY A 380 -0.79 -16.38 5.73
CA GLY A 380 -1.78 -17.46 5.71
C GLY A 380 -2.56 -17.58 7.01
N LYS A 381 -1.89 -17.40 8.15
CA LYS A 381 -2.52 -17.41 9.49
C LYS A 381 -3.43 -16.19 9.70
N LEU A 382 -3.00 -15.01 9.23
CA LEU A 382 -3.79 -13.78 9.32
C LEU A 382 -5.04 -13.84 8.43
N LEU A 383 -4.93 -14.40 7.21
CA LEU A 383 -6.06 -14.60 6.31
C LEU A 383 -7.06 -15.61 6.90
N ALA A 384 -6.57 -16.70 7.50
CA ALA A 384 -7.44 -17.64 8.22
C ALA A 384 -8.12 -17.01 9.45
N LEU A 385 -7.43 -16.09 10.15
CA LEU A 385 -8.04 -15.32 11.25
C LEU A 385 -9.10 -14.35 10.74
N ALA A 386 -8.87 -13.72 9.59
CA ALA A 386 -9.80 -12.79 8.97
C ALA A 386 -11.15 -13.43 8.59
N GLU A 387 -11.19 -14.73 8.31
CA GLU A 387 -12.43 -15.48 8.06
C GLU A 387 -13.33 -15.62 9.30
N LYS A 388 -12.81 -15.30 10.49
CA LYS A 388 -13.56 -15.34 11.76
C LYS A 388 -14.16 -13.98 12.15
N ILE A 389 -13.85 -12.93 11.40
CA ILE A 389 -14.34 -11.54 11.59
C ILE A 389 -15.51 -11.26 10.63
#